data_f90f3650cd39fe59325ae8de3fcf230d
#
_entry.id   f90f3650cd39fe59325ae8de3fcf230d
#
_cell.length_a   1.000
_cell.length_b   1.000
_cell.length_c   1.000
_cell.angle_alpha   90.00
_cell.angle_beta   90.00
_cell.angle_gamma   90.00
#
_symmetry.space_group_name_H-M   'P 1'
#
loop_
_entity.id
_entity.type
_entity.pdbx_description
1 polymer ?
#
loop_
_entity_poly.entity_id
_entity_poly.type
_entity_poly.pdbx_seq_one_letter_code
_entity_poly.pdbx_strand_id
1 'polypeptide(L)'
;MTPRIAIVDYKMGNLRSVQKGFEHAGVTDVVVTDDPAIIGEADGIVLPGVGAFRDASANLRESGVEDVLRHRIGQGTPFLGICLGMQLLADVGLEEGEYQGLGLVPGVCDKLPAGVKIPHIGWNTVEYPRDCALFDGIPESTAFYFVHSYRLSPRDSDVIIGSTEYGVRFAAAVKLNNVYAVQFHPEKSSTMGLHLLANFGRIAEGARV
;
A
#
# COMPACT_ATOMS: atom_id res chain seq x y z
N MET A 1 17.32 -15.30 -8.30
CA MET A 1 16.87 -14.40 -9.41
C MET A 1 16.11 -13.28 -8.75
N THR A 2 16.29 -12.03 -9.17
CA THR A 2 15.51 -10.89 -8.64
C THR A 2 14.03 -11.13 -8.91
N PRO A 3 13.13 -10.83 -7.95
CA PRO A 3 11.69 -10.99 -8.17
C PRO A 3 11.19 -9.96 -9.19
N ARG A 4 10.23 -10.36 -10.03
CA ARG A 4 9.52 -9.43 -10.89
C ARG A 4 8.42 -8.74 -10.10
N ILE A 5 8.51 -7.42 -9.99
CA ILE A 5 7.49 -6.59 -9.33
C ILE A 5 6.67 -5.85 -10.39
N ALA A 6 5.36 -6.07 -10.40
CA ALA A 6 4.44 -5.31 -11.23
C ALA A 6 3.83 -4.15 -10.43
N ILE A 7 4.07 -2.93 -10.88
CA ILE A 7 3.40 -1.73 -10.39
C ILE A 7 2.20 -1.46 -11.29
N VAL A 8 1.02 -1.52 -10.71
CA VAL A 8 -0.25 -1.41 -11.43
C VAL A 8 -0.49 0.02 -11.90
N ASP A 9 -0.62 0.22 -13.22
CA ASP A 9 -1.06 1.47 -13.81
C ASP A 9 -2.56 1.45 -14.05
N TYR A 10 -3.30 2.10 -13.18
CA TYR A 10 -4.75 2.31 -13.33
C TYR A 10 -5.07 3.81 -13.47
N LYS A 11 -4.16 4.56 -14.08
CA LYS A 11 -4.22 6.01 -14.34
C LYS A 11 -4.21 6.86 -13.07
N MET A 12 -3.74 6.30 -11.95
CA MET A 12 -3.62 6.98 -10.67
C MET A 12 -2.23 6.75 -10.09
N GLY A 13 -1.67 7.77 -9.47
CA GLY A 13 -0.46 7.62 -8.67
C GLY A 13 0.82 8.14 -9.31
N ASN A 14 1.85 8.24 -8.47
CA ASN A 14 3.20 8.62 -8.86
C ASN A 14 4.04 7.37 -9.17
N LEU A 15 3.64 6.64 -10.22
CA LEU A 15 4.18 5.33 -10.60
C LEU A 15 5.69 5.35 -10.77
N ARG A 16 6.23 6.39 -11.44
CA ARG A 16 7.67 6.51 -11.67
C ARG A 16 8.48 6.67 -10.39
N SER A 17 7.96 7.39 -9.40
CA SER A 17 8.67 7.53 -8.11
C SER A 17 8.72 6.20 -7.36
N VAL A 18 7.63 5.43 -7.39
CA VAL A 18 7.59 4.09 -6.78
C VAL A 18 8.53 3.14 -7.50
N GLN A 19 8.53 3.13 -8.85
CA GLN A 19 9.47 2.34 -9.65
C GLN A 19 10.92 2.66 -9.29
N LYS A 20 11.30 3.94 -9.30
CA LYS A 20 12.64 4.37 -8.91
C LYS A 20 12.97 4.00 -7.46
N GLY A 21 11.99 4.07 -6.55
CA GLY A 21 12.15 3.62 -5.17
C GLY A 21 12.59 2.17 -5.10
N PHE A 22 11.92 1.27 -5.82
CA PHE A 22 12.31 -0.14 -5.91
C PHE A 22 13.68 -0.34 -6.55
N GLU A 23 13.96 0.34 -7.67
CA GLU A 23 15.26 0.27 -8.33
C GLU A 23 16.40 0.70 -7.40
N HIS A 24 16.23 1.81 -6.65
CA HIS A 24 17.20 2.26 -5.64
C HIS A 24 17.30 1.31 -4.44
N ALA A 25 16.24 0.58 -4.14
CA ALA A 25 16.22 -0.46 -3.11
C ALA A 25 16.90 -1.77 -3.56
N GLY A 26 17.40 -1.83 -4.80
CA GLY A 26 18.10 -2.99 -5.35
C GLY A 26 17.19 -4.02 -6.04
N VAL A 27 15.89 -3.73 -6.19
CA VAL A 27 14.95 -4.57 -6.96
C VAL A 27 14.98 -4.10 -8.40
N THR A 28 15.57 -4.88 -9.30
CA THR A 28 15.88 -4.44 -10.68
C THR A 28 14.87 -4.88 -11.74
N ASP A 29 14.05 -5.91 -11.48
CA ASP A 29 12.97 -6.33 -12.41
C ASP A 29 11.65 -5.73 -11.95
N VAL A 30 11.45 -4.44 -12.27
CA VAL A 30 10.27 -3.65 -11.88
C VAL A 30 9.59 -3.09 -13.12
N VAL A 31 8.35 -3.49 -13.36
CA VAL A 31 7.56 -3.06 -14.51
C VAL A 31 6.33 -2.26 -14.07
N VAL A 32 6.09 -1.12 -14.73
CA VAL A 32 4.83 -0.37 -14.61
C VAL A 32 3.95 -0.82 -15.76
N THR A 33 2.75 -1.33 -15.45
CA THR A 33 1.88 -1.94 -16.46
C THR A 33 0.41 -1.90 -16.08
N ASP A 34 -0.45 -1.80 -17.10
CA ASP A 34 -1.89 -2.03 -17.05
C ASP A 34 -2.29 -3.37 -17.73
N ASP A 35 -1.30 -4.12 -18.22
CA ASP A 35 -1.52 -5.41 -18.89
C ASP A 35 -1.79 -6.53 -17.86
N PRO A 36 -3.01 -7.13 -17.84
CA PRO A 36 -3.34 -8.22 -16.93
C PRO A 36 -2.43 -9.44 -17.08
N ALA A 37 -1.87 -9.70 -18.27
CA ALA A 37 -0.99 -10.84 -18.49
C ALA A 37 0.35 -10.63 -17.76
N ILE A 38 0.93 -9.42 -17.84
CA ILE A 38 2.18 -9.07 -17.14
C ILE A 38 1.98 -9.09 -15.63
N ILE A 39 0.84 -8.55 -15.14
CA ILE A 39 0.46 -8.60 -13.71
C ILE A 39 0.30 -10.05 -13.27
N GLY A 40 -0.29 -10.89 -14.13
CA GLY A 40 -0.51 -12.31 -13.88
C GLY A 40 0.77 -13.13 -13.72
N GLU A 41 1.90 -12.68 -14.23
CA GLU A 41 3.21 -13.36 -14.16
C GLU A 41 4.13 -12.78 -13.07
N ALA A 42 3.72 -11.71 -12.37
CA ALA A 42 4.56 -11.06 -11.39
C ALA A 42 4.71 -11.88 -10.10
N ASP A 43 5.87 -11.79 -9.46
CA ASP A 43 6.16 -12.40 -8.15
C ASP A 43 5.64 -11.55 -6.99
N GLY A 44 5.49 -10.24 -7.23
CA GLY A 44 4.90 -9.30 -6.30
C GLY A 44 4.16 -8.18 -7.04
N ILE A 45 3.06 -7.73 -6.47
CA ILE A 45 2.20 -6.71 -7.07
C ILE A 45 2.16 -5.49 -6.16
N VAL A 46 2.30 -4.30 -6.75
CA VAL A 46 2.24 -3.02 -6.04
C VAL A 46 1.10 -2.19 -6.61
N LEU A 47 0.21 -1.74 -5.76
CA LEU A 47 -0.87 -0.81 -6.08
C LEU A 47 -0.60 0.54 -5.41
N PRO A 48 0.09 1.46 -6.04
CA PRO A 48 0.24 2.82 -5.53
C PRO A 48 -0.99 3.64 -5.90
N GLY A 49 -1.21 4.76 -5.21
CA GLY A 49 -2.25 5.68 -5.62
C GLY A 49 -2.13 7.03 -4.94
N VAL A 50 -2.59 8.07 -5.65
CA VAL A 50 -2.82 9.42 -5.12
C VAL A 50 -4.10 9.97 -5.75
N GLY A 51 -4.82 10.86 -5.05
CA GLY A 51 -6.07 11.42 -5.51
C GLY A 51 -7.28 10.95 -4.71
N ALA A 52 -8.47 11.01 -5.30
CA ALA A 52 -9.74 10.68 -4.64
C ALA A 52 -10.07 9.18 -4.72
N PHE A 53 -10.62 8.65 -3.64
CA PHE A 53 -11.03 7.24 -3.54
C PHE A 53 -12.02 6.84 -4.65
N ARG A 54 -13.01 7.69 -4.92
CA ARG A 54 -14.01 7.47 -5.96
C ARG A 54 -13.37 7.21 -7.32
N ASP A 55 -12.51 8.12 -7.73
CA ASP A 55 -11.91 8.08 -9.07
C ASP A 55 -10.94 6.88 -9.17
N ALA A 56 -10.20 6.60 -8.10
CA ALA A 56 -9.31 5.45 -8.03
C ALA A 56 -10.06 4.12 -8.12
N SER A 57 -11.17 3.98 -7.39
CA SER A 57 -12.01 2.78 -7.43
C SER A 57 -12.65 2.58 -8.82
N ALA A 58 -13.13 3.66 -9.45
CA ALA A 58 -13.69 3.61 -10.80
C ALA A 58 -12.63 3.21 -11.83
N ASN A 59 -11.48 3.88 -11.84
CA ASN A 59 -10.40 3.60 -12.76
C ASN A 59 -9.89 2.14 -12.64
N LEU A 60 -9.77 1.63 -11.41
CA LEU A 60 -9.32 0.26 -11.19
C LEU A 60 -10.28 -0.76 -11.80
N ARG A 61 -11.60 -0.54 -11.68
CA ARG A 61 -12.61 -1.41 -12.31
C ARG A 61 -12.60 -1.27 -13.83
N GLU A 62 -12.55 -0.05 -14.33
CA GLU A 62 -12.56 0.23 -15.79
C GLU A 62 -11.30 -0.28 -16.50
N SER A 63 -10.17 -0.36 -15.80
CA SER A 63 -8.91 -0.90 -16.34
C SER A 63 -8.96 -2.41 -16.62
N GLY A 64 -9.91 -3.14 -16.00
CA GLY A 64 -9.99 -4.60 -16.10
C GLY A 64 -8.92 -5.36 -15.34
N VAL A 65 -8.05 -4.66 -14.57
CA VAL A 65 -6.98 -5.33 -13.79
C VAL A 65 -7.47 -5.86 -12.44
N GLU A 66 -8.66 -5.45 -11.97
CA GLU A 66 -9.17 -5.87 -10.66
C GLU A 66 -9.29 -7.40 -10.53
N ASP A 67 -9.77 -8.08 -11.57
CA ASP A 67 -9.95 -9.52 -11.55
C ASP A 67 -8.60 -10.28 -11.43
N VAL A 68 -7.59 -9.85 -12.19
CA VAL A 68 -6.26 -10.45 -12.09
C VAL A 68 -5.61 -10.18 -10.74
N LEU A 69 -5.81 -8.98 -10.15
CA LEU A 69 -5.34 -8.67 -8.80
C LEU A 69 -5.95 -9.63 -7.78
N ARG A 70 -7.27 -9.76 -7.77
CA ARG A 70 -7.99 -10.67 -6.86
C ARG A 70 -7.54 -12.11 -7.02
N HIS A 71 -7.40 -12.56 -8.27
CA HIS A 71 -6.95 -13.91 -8.59
C HIS A 71 -5.53 -14.17 -8.04
N ARG A 72 -4.58 -13.29 -8.33
CA ARG A 72 -3.19 -13.43 -7.89
C ARG A 72 -3.03 -13.34 -6.37
N ILE A 73 -3.74 -12.40 -5.74
CA ILE A 73 -3.79 -12.31 -4.28
C ILE A 73 -4.35 -13.58 -3.67
N GLY A 74 -5.42 -14.13 -4.24
CA GLY A 74 -6.00 -15.40 -3.81
C GLY A 74 -5.07 -16.60 -3.98
N GLN A 75 -4.10 -16.55 -4.89
CA GLN A 75 -3.04 -17.55 -5.07
C GLN A 75 -1.85 -17.37 -4.12
N GLY A 76 -1.85 -16.32 -3.28
CA GLY A 76 -0.77 -16.05 -2.33
C GLY A 76 0.33 -15.12 -2.86
N THR A 77 0.18 -14.52 -4.06
CA THR A 77 1.13 -13.53 -4.56
C THR A 77 1.20 -12.33 -3.61
N PRO A 78 2.39 -11.96 -3.11
CA PRO A 78 2.55 -10.77 -2.26
C PRO A 78 2.03 -9.50 -2.93
N PHE A 79 1.27 -8.74 -2.17
CA PHE A 79 0.67 -7.50 -2.62
C PHE A 79 1.03 -6.36 -1.68
N LEU A 80 1.38 -5.19 -2.21
CA LEU A 80 1.67 -3.97 -1.45
C LEU A 80 0.80 -2.80 -1.91
N GLY A 81 -0.15 -2.36 -1.07
CA GLY A 81 -0.88 -1.10 -1.24
C GLY A 81 -0.10 0.08 -0.68
N ILE A 82 0.04 1.18 -1.45
CA ILE A 82 0.73 2.41 -1.00
C ILE A 82 -0.25 3.57 -1.02
N CYS A 83 -0.43 4.24 0.12
CA CYS A 83 -1.27 5.42 0.34
C CYS A 83 -2.73 5.16 -0.09
N LEU A 84 -3.20 5.73 -1.19
CA LEU A 84 -4.55 5.46 -1.73
C LEU A 84 -4.73 3.97 -2.06
N GLY A 85 -3.67 3.27 -2.49
CA GLY A 85 -3.69 1.81 -2.69
C GLY A 85 -3.97 1.03 -1.39
N MET A 86 -3.53 1.51 -0.22
CA MET A 86 -3.96 0.96 1.07
C MET A 86 -5.44 1.24 1.35
N GLN A 87 -5.90 2.44 1.07
CA GLN A 87 -7.28 2.85 1.31
C GLN A 87 -8.27 2.03 0.47
N LEU A 88 -7.92 1.73 -0.79
CA LEU A 88 -8.71 0.89 -1.68
C LEU A 88 -8.91 -0.54 -1.18
N LEU A 89 -8.12 -1.03 -0.22
CA LEU A 89 -8.30 -2.36 0.39
C LEU A 89 -9.57 -2.45 1.24
N ALA A 90 -10.13 -1.31 1.70
CA ALA A 90 -11.37 -1.26 2.49
C ALA A 90 -12.56 -1.87 1.76
N ASP A 91 -13.62 -2.22 2.51
CA ASP A 91 -14.92 -2.56 1.95
C ASP A 91 -15.54 -1.34 1.24
N VAL A 92 -15.43 -0.15 1.87
CA VAL A 92 -16.03 1.10 1.38
C VAL A 92 -15.18 2.31 1.75
N GLY A 93 -15.09 3.26 0.82
CA GLY A 93 -14.56 4.59 1.04
C GLY A 93 -15.67 5.62 1.23
N LEU A 94 -15.50 6.52 2.22
CA LEU A 94 -16.47 7.53 2.63
C LEU A 94 -16.07 8.95 2.19
N GLU A 95 -15.33 9.07 1.09
CA GLU A 95 -14.91 10.36 0.54
C GLU A 95 -16.01 10.95 -0.37
N GLU A 96 -16.71 11.98 0.14
CA GLU A 96 -17.79 12.67 -0.58
C GLU A 96 -18.91 11.74 -1.11
N GLY A 97 -19.11 10.61 -0.43
CA GLY A 97 -20.08 9.57 -0.79
C GLY A 97 -19.60 8.19 -0.33
N GLU A 98 -20.34 7.17 -0.72
CA GLU A 98 -19.98 5.76 -0.44
C GLU A 98 -19.54 5.08 -1.74
N TYR A 99 -18.29 4.62 -1.77
CA TYR A 99 -17.71 3.98 -2.94
C TYR A 99 -17.10 2.64 -2.54
N GLN A 100 -17.42 1.59 -3.28
CA GLN A 100 -16.90 0.25 -3.02
C GLN A 100 -15.38 0.20 -3.22
N GLY A 101 -14.68 -0.37 -2.25
CA GLY A 101 -13.28 -0.72 -2.36
C GLY A 101 -13.07 -2.15 -2.85
N LEU A 102 -11.85 -2.66 -2.66
CA LEU A 102 -11.51 -4.04 -2.99
C LEU A 102 -12.01 -5.05 -1.94
N GLY A 103 -12.35 -4.62 -0.72
CA GLY A 103 -12.80 -5.52 0.36
C GLY A 103 -11.76 -6.59 0.73
N LEU A 104 -10.48 -6.31 0.54
CA LEU A 104 -9.38 -7.21 0.89
C LEU A 104 -9.00 -7.11 2.36
N VAL A 105 -9.25 -5.96 2.98
CA VAL A 105 -9.11 -5.71 4.42
C VAL A 105 -10.45 -5.19 4.93
N PRO A 106 -11.24 -6.00 5.64
CA PRO A 106 -12.56 -5.58 6.13
C PRO A 106 -12.48 -4.32 6.99
N GLY A 107 -13.22 -3.28 6.59
CA GLY A 107 -13.18 -1.98 7.25
C GLY A 107 -13.64 -0.86 6.34
N VAL A 108 -13.44 0.37 6.79
CA VAL A 108 -13.84 1.57 6.04
C VAL A 108 -12.63 2.49 5.82
N CYS A 109 -12.65 3.23 4.71
CA CYS A 109 -11.76 4.36 4.51
C CYS A 109 -12.51 5.63 4.89
N ASP A 110 -12.15 6.24 6.02
CA ASP A 110 -12.80 7.42 6.60
C ASP A 110 -11.86 8.63 6.72
N LYS A 111 -12.45 9.80 6.86
CA LYS A 111 -11.69 11.04 7.00
C LYS A 111 -11.00 11.13 8.37
N LEU A 112 -9.82 11.73 8.40
CA LEU A 112 -9.17 12.10 9.66
C LEU A 112 -10.10 12.98 10.51
N PRO A 113 -10.02 12.90 11.86
CA PRO A 113 -10.99 13.56 12.74
C PRO A 113 -10.92 15.09 12.62
N ALA A 114 -12.01 15.74 12.99
CA ALA A 114 -12.03 17.19 13.16
C ALA A 114 -11.05 17.61 14.28
N GLY A 115 -10.49 18.83 14.14
CA GLY A 115 -9.56 19.39 15.14
C GLY A 115 -8.07 19.20 14.81
N VAL A 116 -7.73 18.43 13.77
CA VAL A 116 -6.39 18.37 13.22
C VAL A 116 -6.31 19.07 11.86
N LYS A 117 -5.10 19.49 11.48
CA LYS A 117 -4.90 20.06 10.14
C LYS A 117 -5.00 18.97 9.08
N ILE A 118 -5.91 19.13 8.14
CA ILE A 118 -6.12 18.20 7.02
C ILE A 118 -5.71 18.90 5.73
N PRO A 119 -4.90 18.25 4.88
CA PRO A 119 -4.36 16.90 5.02
C PRO A 119 -3.23 16.80 6.07
N HIS A 120 -3.01 15.58 6.60
CA HIS A 120 -1.80 15.20 7.32
C HIS A 120 -0.65 15.18 6.30
N ILE A 121 0.25 16.16 6.37
CA ILE A 121 1.41 16.30 5.49
C ILE A 121 2.66 16.41 6.33
N GLY A 122 3.63 15.55 6.09
CA GLY A 122 4.93 15.60 6.71
C GLY A 122 5.43 14.27 7.23
N TRP A 123 6.53 14.34 7.97
CA TRP A 123 7.15 13.18 8.60
C TRP A 123 6.46 12.87 9.93
N ASN A 124 6.11 11.61 10.13
CA ASN A 124 5.54 11.15 11.39
C ASN A 124 6.09 9.76 11.72
N THR A 125 6.26 9.48 13.01
CA THR A 125 6.80 8.21 13.49
C THR A 125 5.76 7.10 13.41
N VAL A 126 6.22 5.89 13.09
CA VAL A 126 5.39 4.68 13.06
C VAL A 126 5.86 3.73 14.16
N GLU A 127 4.95 3.31 14.99
CA GLU A 127 5.16 2.29 16.02
C GLU A 127 4.69 0.93 15.48
N TYR A 128 5.49 -0.11 15.69
CA TYR A 128 5.22 -1.46 15.19
C TYR A 128 4.73 -2.36 16.33
N PRO A 129 3.42 -2.58 16.49
CA PRO A 129 2.90 -3.41 17.57
C PRO A 129 3.20 -4.90 17.41
N ARG A 130 3.69 -5.31 16.23
CA ARG A 130 3.96 -6.72 15.87
C ARG A 130 5.14 -6.83 14.94
N ASP A 131 5.90 -7.92 15.08
CA ASP A 131 6.95 -8.28 14.14
C ASP A 131 6.36 -8.58 12.76
N CYS A 132 6.94 -7.97 11.74
CA CYS A 132 6.53 -8.20 10.36
C CYS A 132 7.73 -8.04 9.42
N ALA A 133 7.90 -8.99 8.51
CA ALA A 133 8.98 -8.99 7.53
C ALA A 133 9.07 -7.69 6.70
N LEU A 134 7.95 -6.96 6.54
CA LEU A 134 7.95 -5.67 5.85
C LEU A 134 8.80 -4.61 6.59
N PHE A 135 8.89 -4.70 7.93
CA PHE A 135 9.66 -3.78 8.78
C PHE A 135 10.98 -4.38 9.28
N ASP A 136 11.39 -5.55 8.77
CA ASP A 136 12.65 -6.18 9.18
C ASP A 136 13.85 -5.24 9.00
N GLY A 137 14.67 -5.09 10.06
CA GLY A 137 15.83 -4.20 10.08
C GLY A 137 15.52 -2.69 10.09
N ILE A 138 14.24 -2.29 10.22
CA ILE A 138 13.85 -0.88 10.37
C ILE A 138 13.65 -0.59 11.86
N PRO A 139 14.35 0.40 12.44
CA PRO A 139 14.21 0.74 13.87
C PRO A 139 12.80 1.18 14.23
N GLU A 140 12.31 0.79 15.41
CA GLU A 140 11.04 1.28 15.96
C GLU A 140 11.01 2.81 16.01
N SER A 141 9.83 3.38 15.88
CA SER A 141 9.64 4.84 15.85
C SER A 141 10.36 5.54 14.69
N THR A 142 10.64 4.81 13.61
CA THR A 142 11.14 5.42 12.38
C THR A 142 10.08 6.36 11.80
N ALA A 143 10.52 7.55 11.37
CA ALA A 143 9.66 8.52 10.70
C ALA A 143 9.54 8.18 9.21
N PHE A 144 8.29 8.24 8.70
CA PHE A 144 7.95 8.13 7.29
C PHE A 144 7.18 9.36 6.81
N TYR A 145 7.12 9.58 5.50
CA TYR A 145 6.45 10.71 4.91
C TYR A 145 4.98 10.40 4.59
N PHE A 146 4.08 11.17 5.17
CA PHE A 146 2.63 11.09 4.99
C PHE A 146 2.10 12.27 4.17
N VAL A 147 1.07 12.01 3.36
CA VAL A 147 0.26 13.04 2.71
C VAL A 147 -1.12 12.46 2.40
N HIS A 148 -2.07 12.60 3.35
CA HIS A 148 -3.41 12.03 3.21
C HIS A 148 -4.44 12.78 4.06
N SER A 149 -5.71 12.73 3.64
CA SER A 149 -6.87 13.26 4.37
C SER A 149 -7.76 12.16 4.93
N TYR A 150 -7.68 10.96 4.32
CA TYR A 150 -8.45 9.77 4.67
C TYR A 150 -7.52 8.66 5.11
N ARG A 151 -8.04 7.70 5.87
CA ARG A 151 -7.29 6.58 6.43
C ARG A 151 -8.10 5.29 6.32
N LEU A 152 -7.45 4.16 6.24
CA LEU A 152 -8.08 2.86 6.45
C LEU A 152 -8.33 2.64 7.95
N SER A 153 -9.58 2.37 8.31
CA SER A 153 -10.02 1.97 9.65
C SER A 153 -10.44 0.50 9.58
N PRO A 154 -9.51 -0.46 9.85
CA PRO A 154 -9.82 -1.88 9.82
C PRO A 154 -10.83 -2.25 10.91
N ARG A 155 -11.74 -3.19 10.60
CA ARG A 155 -12.67 -3.75 11.58
C ARG A 155 -11.94 -4.60 12.64
N ASP A 156 -10.91 -5.32 12.21
CA ASP A 156 -10.05 -6.13 13.06
C ASP A 156 -8.71 -5.41 13.27
N SER A 157 -8.41 -5.11 14.55
CA SER A 157 -7.12 -4.49 14.90
C SER A 157 -5.93 -5.43 14.73
N ASP A 158 -6.16 -6.72 14.63
CA ASP A 158 -5.11 -7.73 14.51
C ASP A 158 -4.37 -7.64 13.17
N VAL A 159 -4.96 -7.01 12.16
CA VAL A 159 -4.30 -6.74 10.88
C VAL A 159 -3.33 -5.57 10.93
N ILE A 160 -3.34 -4.74 12.00
CA ILE A 160 -2.49 -3.55 12.11
C ILE A 160 -1.08 -3.99 12.50
N ILE A 161 -0.11 -3.72 11.62
CA ILE A 161 1.32 -3.99 11.82
C ILE A 161 2.15 -2.72 12.04
N GLY A 162 1.54 -1.54 11.91
CA GLY A 162 2.14 -0.25 12.20
C GLY A 162 1.09 0.79 12.50
N SER A 163 1.33 1.62 13.50
CA SER A 163 0.43 2.70 13.92
C SER A 163 1.15 4.02 14.03
N THR A 164 0.43 5.10 13.85
CA THR A 164 0.92 6.46 14.10
C THR A 164 -0.17 7.29 14.76
N GLU A 165 0.22 8.43 15.33
CA GLU A 165 -0.72 9.36 15.96
C GLU A 165 -0.74 10.71 15.23
N TYR A 166 -1.94 11.17 14.89
CA TYR A 166 -2.18 12.50 14.36
C TYR A 166 -3.56 12.99 14.81
N GLY A 167 -3.62 13.48 16.06
CA GLY A 167 -4.87 13.80 16.76
C GLY A 167 -5.69 12.57 17.16
N VAL A 168 -5.46 11.46 16.51
CA VAL A 168 -5.98 10.13 16.82
C VAL A 168 -4.96 9.09 16.37
N ARG A 169 -4.89 7.98 17.08
CA ARG A 169 -4.10 6.83 16.65
C ARG A 169 -4.81 6.13 15.50
N PHE A 170 -4.06 5.80 14.43
CA PHE A 170 -4.61 5.11 13.27
C PHE A 170 -3.61 4.11 12.67
N ALA A 171 -4.11 3.21 11.83
CA ALA A 171 -3.31 2.24 11.11
C ALA A 171 -2.44 2.92 10.05
N ALA A 172 -1.12 2.96 10.28
CA ALA A 172 -0.14 3.42 9.31
C ALA A 172 0.31 2.30 8.37
N ALA A 173 0.17 1.04 8.81
CA ALA A 173 0.44 -0.15 8.01
C ALA A 173 -0.46 -1.31 8.45
N VAL A 174 -0.89 -2.13 7.50
CA VAL A 174 -1.69 -3.34 7.74
C VAL A 174 -1.11 -4.54 7.01
N LYS A 175 -1.41 -5.73 7.55
CA LYS A 175 -1.12 -7.01 6.90
C LYS A 175 -2.27 -7.97 7.12
N LEU A 176 -2.75 -8.58 6.05
CA LEU A 176 -3.68 -9.71 6.08
C LEU A 176 -3.22 -10.77 5.08
N ASN A 177 -2.77 -11.91 5.58
CA ASN A 177 -2.14 -12.97 4.78
C ASN A 177 -0.94 -12.44 3.97
N ASN A 178 -1.01 -12.47 2.64
CA ASN A 178 -0.02 -11.97 1.67
C ASN A 178 -0.28 -10.50 1.23
N VAL A 179 -1.30 -9.85 1.78
CA VAL A 179 -1.63 -8.46 1.50
C VAL A 179 -0.97 -7.57 2.56
N TYR A 180 -0.08 -6.71 2.13
CA TYR A 180 0.58 -5.66 2.91
C TYR A 180 0.11 -4.31 2.41
N ALA A 181 -0.01 -3.32 3.28
CA ALA A 181 -0.23 -1.95 2.84
C ALA A 181 0.28 -0.93 3.84
N VAL A 182 0.66 0.25 3.32
CA VAL A 182 1.16 1.39 4.10
C VAL A 182 0.45 2.68 3.70
N GLN A 183 0.10 3.52 4.68
CA GLN A 183 -0.53 4.82 4.44
C GLN A 183 0.47 5.89 4.02
N PHE A 184 1.72 5.75 4.44
CA PHE A 184 2.81 6.64 4.07
C PHE A 184 3.39 6.29 2.69
N HIS A 185 4.28 7.13 2.21
CA HIS A 185 4.97 6.97 0.93
C HIS A 185 6.40 6.46 1.17
N PRO A 186 6.69 5.17 1.06
CA PRO A 186 8.04 4.64 1.26
C PRO A 186 9.02 5.23 0.23
N GLU A 187 8.59 5.46 -1.01
CA GLU A 187 9.41 6.05 -2.08
C GLU A 187 9.83 7.51 -1.79
N LYS A 188 9.20 8.16 -0.79
CA LYS A 188 9.51 9.52 -0.31
C LYS A 188 10.10 9.53 1.10
N SER A 189 10.32 8.35 1.68
CA SER A 189 10.69 8.20 3.09
C SER A 189 12.18 7.89 3.28
N SER A 190 13.05 8.45 2.43
CA SER A 190 14.49 8.35 2.53
C SER A 190 14.99 6.90 2.64
N THR A 191 16.08 6.65 3.34
CA THR A 191 16.73 5.35 3.44
C THR A 191 15.82 4.26 4.02
N MET A 192 15.02 4.58 5.05
CA MET A 192 14.14 3.59 5.69
C MET A 192 12.94 3.23 4.81
N GLY A 193 12.45 4.17 4.01
CA GLY A 193 11.45 3.86 3.01
C GLY A 193 11.98 2.94 1.91
N LEU A 194 13.21 3.16 1.44
CA LEU A 194 13.87 2.27 0.49
C LEU A 194 14.12 0.88 1.10
N HIS A 195 14.50 0.82 2.38
CA HIS A 195 14.67 -0.44 3.10
C HIS A 195 13.35 -1.24 3.15
N LEU A 196 12.23 -0.58 3.40
CA LEU A 196 10.90 -1.21 3.36
C LEU A 196 10.57 -1.77 1.97
N LEU A 197 10.88 -1.03 0.89
CA LEU A 197 10.69 -1.53 -0.47
C LEU A 197 11.59 -2.73 -0.79
N ALA A 198 12.85 -2.72 -0.29
CA ALA A 198 13.75 -3.88 -0.39
C ALA A 198 13.18 -5.10 0.36
N ASN A 199 12.59 -4.89 1.55
CA ASN A 199 11.93 -5.94 2.32
C ASN A 199 10.77 -6.55 1.53
N PHE A 200 9.93 -5.73 0.90
CA PHE A 200 8.87 -6.24 0.03
C PHE A 200 9.41 -7.05 -1.15
N GLY A 201 10.51 -6.62 -1.76
CA GLY A 201 11.21 -7.40 -2.77
C GLY A 201 11.63 -8.78 -2.27
N ARG A 202 12.21 -8.88 -1.05
CA ARG A 202 12.55 -10.16 -0.41
C ARG A 202 11.33 -11.04 -0.13
N ILE A 203 10.22 -10.45 0.31
CA ILE A 203 8.96 -11.16 0.51
C ILE A 203 8.48 -11.77 -0.82
N ALA A 204 8.53 -11.00 -1.90
CA ALA A 204 8.14 -11.48 -3.23
C ALA A 204 9.07 -12.59 -3.75
N GLU A 205 10.38 -12.50 -3.48
CA GLU A 205 11.33 -13.57 -3.82
C GLU A 205 11.06 -14.86 -3.06
N GLY A 206 10.73 -14.77 -1.76
CA GLY A 206 10.43 -15.94 -0.92
C GLY A 206 9.11 -16.65 -1.25
N ALA A 207 8.19 -15.99 -1.93
CA ALA A 207 6.90 -16.55 -2.32
C ALA A 207 6.94 -17.41 -3.61
N ARG A 208 8.10 -17.54 -4.25
CA ARG A 208 8.35 -18.37 -5.45
C ARG A 208 8.45 -19.88 -5.18
N VAL A 209 8.17 -20.33 -3.96
CA VAL A 209 8.33 -21.75 -3.57
C VAL A 209 7.11 -22.57 -3.91
#